data_e9fc3ebe7bd5f08aab20ff63573402f2
#
_entry.id   e9fc3ebe7bd5f08aab20ff63573402f2
#
_cell.length_a   1.000
_cell.length_b   1.000
_cell.length_c   1.000
_cell.angle_alpha   90.00
_cell.angle_beta   90.00
_cell.angle_gamma   90.00
#
_symmetry.space_group_name_H-M   'P 1'
#
loop_
_entity.id
_entity.type
_entity.pdbx_description
1 polymer ?
#
loop_
_entity_poly.entity_id
_entity_poly.type
_entity_poly.pdbx_seq_one_letter_code
_entity_poly.pdbx_strand_id
1 'polypeptide(L)'
;MSTSANKNLSKRIKDIKLNSLLEITKAINNNFSTEQLLQIFEDVLENQLSIGKLVLFSNENENGWKCILKYGVGSEYNEIDVERDLLPIKEIGTINFSKKVLNKSFEIIVPVYHKSQPLAYVLIGDLEDKVEVSPAIKHLPFVQTLTSIIVVAIENKKLAKESIRQAAMRRELELASEMQSMLFPTKLPHDNKLDTAAFYLPHQQVGGDYYDFMWLNENECAFCVADVSGKGVAAALLMSNFQANLRILFNHTTSLTELVRELNTKVMASAKGEKFITLFIAKYNLVTHTLTYVNAAHNPPLLATGNSISSLKIGCTGLGMFDEITKIKEGIVNITPGTTIVCYTDGLVELENDNAEDFGMESLKEIIKNNPHLDMKSLNKLIMETIITYKQSKPYIDDIALFSVHIH
;
A
#
# COMPACT_ATOMS: atom_id res chain seq x y z
N MET A 1 -51.41 12.01 -48.14
CA MET A 1 -51.34 12.42 -46.68
C MET A 1 -50.36 11.62 -45.81
N SER A 2 -49.92 10.42 -46.26
CA SER A 2 -49.00 9.58 -45.40
C SER A 2 -47.53 10.06 -45.28
N THR A 3 -47.01 10.75 -46.30
CA THR A 3 -45.60 11.20 -46.34
C THR A 3 -45.28 12.39 -45.38
N SER A 4 -46.27 13.27 -45.15
CA SER A 4 -46.10 14.43 -44.24
C SER A 4 -46.14 14.00 -42.75
N ALA A 5 -47.03 13.06 -42.39
CA ALA A 5 -47.16 12.50 -41.06
C ALA A 5 -45.90 11.72 -40.66
N ASN A 6 -45.33 10.92 -41.57
CA ASN A 6 -44.07 10.19 -41.32
C ASN A 6 -42.85 11.11 -41.17
N LYS A 7 -42.76 12.23 -41.90
CA LYS A 7 -41.70 13.23 -41.73
C LYS A 7 -41.77 13.93 -40.34
N ASN A 8 -42.98 14.27 -39.90
CA ASN A 8 -43.21 14.90 -38.59
C ASN A 8 -42.89 13.94 -37.44
N LEU A 9 -43.25 12.65 -37.54
CA LEU A 9 -42.92 11.63 -36.55
C LEU A 9 -41.40 11.40 -36.44
N SER A 10 -40.73 11.29 -37.60
CA SER A 10 -39.26 11.15 -37.64
C SER A 10 -38.51 12.35 -37.03
N LYS A 11 -39.00 13.58 -37.25
CA LYS A 11 -38.44 14.80 -36.62
C LYS A 11 -38.64 14.79 -35.12
N ARG A 12 -39.83 14.46 -34.64
CA ARG A 12 -40.15 14.39 -33.20
C ARG A 12 -39.30 13.39 -32.46
N ILE A 13 -39.02 12.22 -33.04
CA ILE A 13 -38.13 11.18 -32.48
C ILE A 13 -36.68 11.71 -32.40
N LYS A 14 -36.20 12.41 -33.43
CA LYS A 14 -34.85 13.01 -33.40
C LYS A 14 -34.72 14.05 -32.29
N ASP A 15 -35.73 14.88 -32.11
CA ASP A 15 -35.76 15.93 -31.08
C ASP A 15 -35.77 15.30 -29.66
N ILE A 16 -36.52 14.21 -29.43
CA ILE A 16 -36.53 13.46 -28.19
C ILE A 16 -35.15 12.93 -27.90
N LYS A 17 -34.50 12.23 -28.85
CA LYS A 17 -33.14 11.68 -28.65
C LYS A 17 -32.11 12.75 -28.31
N LEU A 18 -32.14 13.89 -29.00
CA LEU A 18 -31.24 14.99 -28.76
C LEU A 18 -31.44 15.58 -27.35
N ASN A 19 -32.72 15.79 -26.97
CA ASN A 19 -33.04 16.33 -25.65
C ASN A 19 -32.60 15.39 -24.51
N SER A 20 -32.83 14.08 -24.66
CA SER A 20 -32.40 13.07 -23.70
C SER A 20 -30.88 13.06 -23.51
N LEU A 21 -30.11 13.14 -24.62
CA LEU A 21 -28.63 13.24 -24.53
C LEU A 21 -28.18 14.53 -23.84
N LEU A 22 -28.84 15.66 -24.11
CA LEU A 22 -28.56 16.94 -23.46
C LEU A 22 -28.87 16.88 -21.94
N GLU A 23 -30.00 16.28 -21.59
CA GLU A 23 -30.41 16.10 -20.19
C GLU A 23 -29.39 15.28 -19.40
N ILE A 24 -29.02 14.11 -19.93
CA ILE A 24 -28.01 13.24 -19.30
C ILE A 24 -26.65 13.94 -19.21
N THR A 25 -26.23 14.62 -20.29
CA THR A 25 -24.97 15.37 -20.27
C THR A 25 -24.98 16.47 -19.22
N LYS A 26 -26.10 17.20 -19.07
CA LYS A 26 -26.26 18.18 -18.00
C LYS A 26 -26.24 17.54 -16.61
N ALA A 27 -26.90 16.41 -16.43
CA ALA A 27 -26.91 15.69 -15.16
C ALA A 27 -25.48 15.22 -14.76
N ILE A 28 -24.70 14.73 -15.72
CA ILE A 28 -23.30 14.33 -15.53
C ILE A 28 -22.46 15.57 -15.11
N ASN A 29 -22.58 16.67 -15.85
CA ASN A 29 -21.82 17.90 -15.57
C ASN A 29 -22.23 18.55 -14.24
N ASN A 30 -23.48 18.41 -13.82
CA ASN A 30 -23.97 18.83 -12.50
C ASN A 30 -23.67 17.82 -11.38
N ASN A 31 -22.88 16.81 -11.67
CA ASN A 31 -22.42 15.81 -10.71
C ASN A 31 -23.55 15.04 -9.99
N PHE A 32 -24.64 14.74 -10.68
CA PHE A 32 -25.76 13.96 -10.13
C PHE A 32 -25.29 12.60 -9.59
N SER A 33 -25.98 12.05 -8.59
CA SER A 33 -25.63 10.75 -8.01
C SER A 33 -25.81 9.62 -9.04
N THR A 34 -25.22 8.45 -8.75
CA THR A 34 -25.39 7.26 -9.59
C THR A 34 -26.87 6.89 -9.72
N GLU A 35 -27.60 6.95 -8.61
CA GLU A 35 -29.04 6.69 -8.55
C GLU A 35 -29.84 7.67 -9.42
N GLN A 36 -29.52 8.94 -9.38
CA GLN A 36 -30.15 9.97 -10.19
C GLN A 36 -29.86 9.77 -11.69
N LEU A 37 -28.63 9.40 -12.05
CA LEU A 37 -28.27 9.08 -13.44
C LEU A 37 -29.02 7.86 -13.96
N LEU A 38 -29.14 6.80 -13.16
CA LEU A 38 -29.89 5.61 -13.50
C LEU A 38 -31.39 5.89 -13.61
N GLN A 39 -31.94 6.76 -12.76
CA GLN A 39 -33.35 7.17 -12.84
C GLN A 39 -33.66 7.93 -14.14
N ILE A 40 -32.78 8.85 -14.57
CA ILE A 40 -32.92 9.54 -15.85
C ILE A 40 -32.84 8.54 -17.02
N PHE A 41 -31.93 7.58 -16.92
CA PHE A 41 -31.78 6.51 -17.92
C PHE A 41 -33.03 5.65 -18.02
N GLU A 42 -33.59 5.24 -16.90
CA GLU A 42 -34.84 4.49 -16.82
C GLU A 42 -35.99 5.28 -17.46
N ASP A 43 -36.19 6.54 -17.08
CA ASP A 43 -37.24 7.41 -17.60
C ASP A 43 -37.16 7.56 -19.12
N VAL A 44 -35.96 7.76 -19.66
CA VAL A 44 -35.75 7.88 -21.11
C VAL A 44 -36.11 6.57 -21.83
N LEU A 45 -35.71 5.42 -21.29
CA LEU A 45 -35.94 4.14 -21.94
C LEU A 45 -37.39 3.69 -21.80
N GLU A 46 -38.00 3.80 -20.65
CA GLU A 46 -39.36 3.38 -20.37
C GLU A 46 -40.39 4.33 -21.02
N ASN A 47 -40.33 5.64 -20.67
CA ASN A 47 -41.36 6.60 -20.99
C ASN A 47 -41.19 7.23 -22.38
N GLN A 48 -39.97 7.43 -22.86
CA GLN A 48 -39.70 8.10 -24.12
C GLN A 48 -39.49 7.12 -25.28
N LEU A 49 -38.94 5.93 -25.01
CA LEU A 49 -38.70 4.89 -26.03
C LEU A 49 -39.63 3.70 -25.92
N SER A 50 -40.52 3.65 -24.93
CA SER A 50 -41.53 2.58 -24.71
C SER A 50 -40.87 1.18 -24.62
N ILE A 51 -39.76 1.07 -23.95
CA ILE A 51 -39.12 -0.20 -23.68
C ILE A 51 -39.72 -0.77 -22.38
N GLY A 52 -40.44 -1.91 -22.51
CA GLY A 52 -41.21 -2.48 -21.41
C GLY A 52 -40.37 -3.23 -20.36
N LYS A 53 -39.22 -3.79 -20.75
CA LYS A 53 -38.35 -4.58 -19.87
C LYS A 53 -36.90 -4.22 -20.07
N LEU A 54 -36.17 -4.06 -18.95
CA LEU A 54 -34.74 -3.80 -18.97
C LEU A 54 -34.03 -4.40 -17.76
N VAL A 55 -32.82 -4.91 -17.98
CA VAL A 55 -31.86 -5.25 -16.95
C VAL A 55 -30.49 -4.72 -17.36
N LEU A 56 -29.83 -4.01 -16.47
CA LEU A 56 -28.46 -3.50 -16.66
C LEU A 56 -27.53 -4.17 -15.63
N PHE A 57 -26.61 -4.97 -16.14
CA PHE A 57 -25.49 -5.51 -15.37
C PHE A 57 -24.26 -4.64 -15.57
N SER A 58 -23.57 -4.33 -14.47
CA SER A 58 -22.28 -3.62 -14.47
C SER A 58 -21.22 -4.44 -13.77
N ASN A 59 -19.99 -4.36 -14.25
CA ASN A 59 -18.84 -4.99 -13.61
C ASN A 59 -18.34 -4.10 -12.46
N GLU A 60 -18.36 -4.61 -11.22
CA GLU A 60 -17.85 -3.93 -10.04
C GLU A 60 -16.41 -4.38 -9.66
N ASN A 61 -15.60 -4.80 -10.63
CA ASN A 61 -14.22 -5.27 -10.47
C ASN A 61 -14.09 -6.37 -9.40
N GLU A 62 -13.77 -6.01 -8.15
CA GLU A 62 -13.56 -6.97 -7.06
C GLU A 62 -14.81 -7.75 -6.65
N ASN A 63 -16.00 -7.18 -6.86
CA ASN A 63 -17.28 -7.78 -6.48
C ASN A 63 -17.97 -8.53 -7.67
N GLY A 64 -17.32 -8.55 -8.85
CA GLY A 64 -17.86 -9.21 -10.03
C GLY A 64 -19.05 -8.46 -10.66
N TRP A 65 -19.91 -9.18 -11.35
CA TRP A 65 -21.05 -8.61 -12.06
C TRP A 65 -22.27 -8.40 -11.17
N LYS A 66 -22.87 -7.21 -11.23
CA LYS A 66 -24.04 -6.84 -10.43
C LYS A 66 -25.12 -6.19 -11.27
N CYS A 67 -26.37 -6.52 -10.99
CA CYS A 67 -27.52 -5.82 -11.54
C CYS A 67 -27.66 -4.47 -10.84
N ILE A 68 -27.46 -3.37 -11.59
CA ILE A 68 -27.53 -1.99 -11.07
C ILE A 68 -28.83 -1.27 -11.44
N LEU A 69 -29.58 -1.75 -12.44
CA LEU A 69 -30.89 -1.23 -12.81
C LEU A 69 -31.74 -2.36 -13.37
N LYS A 70 -33.02 -2.38 -13.03
CA LYS A 70 -34.00 -3.29 -13.58
C LYS A 70 -35.42 -2.71 -13.49
N TYR A 71 -36.23 -2.89 -14.51
CA TYR A 71 -37.65 -2.63 -14.49
C TYR A 71 -38.41 -3.56 -15.44
N GLY A 72 -39.73 -3.73 -15.24
CA GLY A 72 -40.58 -4.58 -16.05
C GLY A 72 -40.28 -6.09 -15.96
N VAL A 73 -39.39 -6.53 -15.08
CA VAL A 73 -38.94 -7.92 -14.96
C VAL A 73 -39.31 -8.53 -13.60
N GLY A 74 -39.58 -9.84 -13.60
CA GLY A 74 -39.78 -10.61 -12.38
C GLY A 74 -38.44 -11.08 -11.76
N SER A 75 -38.37 -12.34 -11.35
CA SER A 75 -37.16 -12.96 -10.78
C SER A 75 -36.30 -13.68 -11.79
N GLU A 76 -36.71 -13.76 -13.03
CA GLU A 76 -36.07 -14.51 -14.13
C GLU A 76 -34.65 -14.03 -14.44
N TYR A 77 -34.33 -12.74 -14.20
CA TYR A 77 -33.00 -12.18 -14.43
C TYR A 77 -31.95 -12.75 -13.45
N ASN A 78 -32.36 -13.31 -12.32
CA ASN A 78 -31.45 -13.96 -11.34
C ASN A 78 -30.86 -15.27 -11.88
N GLU A 79 -31.45 -15.83 -12.95
CA GLU A 79 -30.94 -17.04 -13.59
C GLU A 79 -29.82 -16.77 -14.61
N ILE A 80 -29.54 -15.49 -14.88
CA ILE A 80 -28.53 -15.06 -15.83
C ILE A 80 -27.16 -15.08 -15.15
N ASP A 81 -26.27 -15.91 -15.68
CA ASP A 81 -24.86 -15.90 -15.34
C ASP A 81 -24.12 -15.05 -16.38
N VAL A 82 -23.68 -13.86 -15.97
CA VAL A 82 -23.10 -12.89 -16.89
C VAL A 82 -21.81 -13.42 -17.52
N GLU A 83 -20.99 -14.14 -16.80
CA GLU A 83 -19.72 -14.69 -17.32
C GLU A 83 -19.96 -15.77 -18.36
N ARG A 84 -20.91 -16.65 -18.11
CA ARG A 84 -21.25 -17.73 -19.02
C ARG A 84 -22.12 -17.27 -20.19
N ASP A 85 -23.14 -16.45 -19.92
CA ASP A 85 -24.22 -16.19 -20.86
C ASP A 85 -24.03 -14.91 -21.68
N LEU A 86 -23.31 -13.89 -21.15
CA LEU A 86 -23.17 -12.56 -21.74
C LEU A 86 -21.76 -12.22 -22.19
N LEU A 87 -20.72 -12.62 -21.49
CA LEU A 87 -19.32 -12.32 -21.88
C LEU A 87 -18.93 -12.76 -23.30
N PRO A 88 -19.43 -13.88 -23.82
CA PRO A 88 -19.14 -14.27 -25.21
C PRO A 88 -19.72 -13.30 -26.25
N ILE A 89 -20.72 -12.46 -25.90
CA ILE A 89 -21.42 -11.55 -26.80
C ILE A 89 -20.70 -10.20 -26.82
N LYS A 90 -20.06 -9.89 -27.95
CA LYS A 90 -19.27 -8.66 -28.11
C LYS A 90 -19.95 -7.55 -28.87
N GLU A 91 -21.02 -7.89 -29.60
CA GLU A 91 -21.77 -6.95 -30.45
C GLU A 91 -23.25 -6.95 -30.07
N ILE A 92 -23.96 -5.87 -30.46
CA ILE A 92 -25.40 -5.80 -30.28
C ILE A 92 -26.04 -6.92 -31.10
N GLY A 93 -26.92 -7.69 -30.46
CA GLY A 93 -27.57 -8.80 -31.11
C GLY A 93 -28.85 -9.24 -30.44
N THR A 94 -29.53 -10.18 -31.09
CA THR A 94 -30.63 -10.93 -30.50
C THR A 94 -30.08 -12.00 -29.59
N ILE A 95 -30.70 -12.18 -28.41
CA ILE A 95 -30.27 -13.14 -27.42
C ILE A 95 -30.91 -14.49 -27.68
N ASN A 96 -30.10 -15.54 -27.61
CA ASN A 96 -30.60 -16.92 -27.67
C ASN A 96 -30.04 -17.68 -26.45
N PHE A 97 -30.70 -17.52 -25.31
CA PHE A 97 -30.36 -18.27 -24.12
C PHE A 97 -30.68 -19.75 -24.25
N SER A 98 -29.90 -20.62 -23.64
CA SER A 98 -30.20 -22.04 -23.53
C SER A 98 -31.51 -22.33 -22.78
N LYS A 99 -31.91 -21.41 -21.88
CA LYS A 99 -33.16 -21.49 -21.13
C LYS A 99 -34.30 -20.76 -21.84
N LYS A 100 -35.35 -21.50 -22.22
CA LYS A 100 -36.53 -20.97 -22.93
C LYS A 100 -37.24 -19.81 -22.20
N VAL A 101 -37.19 -19.75 -20.89
CA VAL A 101 -37.79 -18.68 -20.07
C VAL A 101 -37.13 -17.34 -20.36
N LEU A 102 -35.79 -17.32 -20.39
CA LEU A 102 -35.00 -16.10 -20.63
C LEU A 102 -35.20 -15.58 -22.08
N ASN A 103 -35.34 -16.48 -23.05
CA ASN A 103 -35.62 -16.10 -24.45
C ASN A 103 -37.03 -15.48 -24.65
N LYS A 104 -37.95 -15.71 -23.73
CA LYS A 104 -39.26 -15.06 -23.72
C LYS A 104 -39.25 -13.71 -23.00
N SER A 105 -38.28 -13.48 -22.14
CA SER A 105 -38.19 -12.26 -21.34
C SER A 105 -37.33 -11.18 -21.96
N PHE A 106 -36.29 -11.56 -22.70
CA PHE A 106 -35.35 -10.62 -23.31
C PHE A 106 -35.08 -10.98 -24.77
N GLU A 107 -35.06 -9.98 -25.63
CA GLU A 107 -34.89 -10.13 -27.05
C GLU A 107 -33.54 -9.60 -27.55
N ILE A 108 -33.03 -8.55 -26.91
CA ILE A 108 -31.86 -7.81 -27.35
C ILE A 108 -30.84 -7.67 -26.21
N ILE A 109 -29.54 -7.82 -26.54
CA ILE A 109 -28.44 -7.49 -25.71
C ILE A 109 -27.63 -6.33 -26.31
N VAL A 110 -27.26 -5.39 -25.43
CA VAL A 110 -26.39 -4.26 -25.76
C VAL A 110 -25.16 -4.32 -24.85
N PRO A 111 -24.03 -4.81 -25.36
CA PRO A 111 -22.80 -4.79 -24.62
C PRO A 111 -22.17 -3.40 -24.62
N VAL A 112 -21.58 -3.00 -23.51
CA VAL A 112 -20.83 -1.75 -23.35
C VAL A 112 -19.39 -2.05 -23.00
N TYR A 113 -18.48 -1.58 -23.82
CA TYR A 113 -17.04 -1.78 -23.66
C TYR A 113 -16.31 -0.46 -23.44
N HIS A 114 -15.25 -0.52 -22.64
CA HIS A 114 -14.19 0.49 -22.62
C HIS A 114 -12.90 -0.16 -23.11
N LYS A 115 -12.42 0.28 -24.28
CA LYS A 115 -11.34 -0.41 -25.02
C LYS A 115 -11.74 -1.87 -25.29
N SER A 116 -11.02 -2.83 -24.72
CA SER A 116 -11.29 -4.27 -24.86
C SER A 116 -11.98 -4.89 -23.63
N GLN A 117 -12.27 -4.10 -22.58
CA GLN A 117 -12.89 -4.61 -21.36
C GLN A 117 -14.39 -4.35 -21.33
N PRO A 118 -15.23 -5.36 -21.06
CA PRO A 118 -16.67 -5.18 -20.90
C PRO A 118 -16.96 -4.48 -19.59
N LEU A 119 -17.68 -3.34 -19.66
CA LEU A 119 -18.11 -2.57 -18.49
C LEU A 119 -19.54 -2.92 -18.06
N ALA A 120 -20.42 -3.17 -19.03
CA ALA A 120 -21.82 -3.44 -18.74
C ALA A 120 -22.50 -4.22 -19.86
N TYR A 121 -23.63 -4.84 -19.53
CA TYR A 121 -24.54 -5.46 -20.44
C TYR A 121 -25.97 -4.98 -20.15
N VAL A 122 -26.67 -4.48 -21.19
CA VAL A 122 -28.08 -4.16 -21.11
C VAL A 122 -28.86 -5.22 -21.82
N LEU A 123 -29.85 -5.80 -21.15
CA LEU A 123 -30.84 -6.72 -21.74
C LEU A 123 -32.15 -5.97 -21.88
N ILE A 124 -32.77 -6.08 -23.04
CA ILE A 124 -34.02 -5.41 -23.41
C ILE A 124 -35.04 -6.45 -23.84
N GLY A 125 -36.25 -6.32 -23.37
CA GLY A 125 -37.39 -7.18 -23.74
C GLY A 125 -38.71 -6.41 -23.79
N ASP A 126 -39.78 -7.14 -24.12
CA ASP A 126 -41.15 -6.66 -24.21
C ASP A 126 -41.28 -5.46 -25.15
N LEU A 127 -40.89 -5.71 -26.36
CA LEU A 127 -41.00 -4.74 -27.43
C LEU A 127 -42.44 -4.91 -28.01
N GLU A 128 -43.32 -3.91 -27.79
CA GLU A 128 -44.70 -3.96 -28.25
C GLU A 128 -44.79 -4.32 -29.77
N ASP A 129 -45.21 -5.56 -30.02
CA ASP A 129 -45.42 -6.15 -31.34
C ASP A 129 -46.71 -5.64 -31.99
N LYS A 130 -46.70 -4.47 -32.56
CA LYS A 130 -47.86 -4.05 -33.37
C LYS A 130 -47.53 -3.38 -34.71
N VAL A 131 -46.26 -3.29 -35.10
CA VAL A 131 -45.87 -2.73 -36.40
C VAL A 131 -44.68 -3.52 -36.98
N GLU A 132 -44.63 -3.72 -38.31
CA GLU A 132 -43.69 -4.55 -39.09
C GLU A 132 -42.19 -4.39 -38.84
N VAL A 133 -41.75 -3.50 -37.97
CA VAL A 133 -40.36 -3.40 -37.43
C VAL A 133 -40.45 -2.92 -36.00
N SER A 134 -40.00 -3.74 -35.04
CA SER A 134 -39.95 -3.39 -33.61
C SER A 134 -39.35 -2.00 -33.41
N PRO A 135 -39.97 -1.11 -32.62
CA PRO A 135 -39.43 0.21 -32.30
C PRO A 135 -38.01 0.18 -31.73
N ALA A 136 -37.69 -0.84 -30.96
CA ALA A 136 -36.35 -0.95 -30.35
C ALA A 136 -35.25 -1.16 -31.39
N ILE A 137 -35.48 -1.88 -32.48
CA ILE A 137 -34.44 -2.07 -33.52
C ILE A 137 -34.05 -0.72 -34.14
N LYS A 138 -35.01 0.19 -34.32
CA LYS A 138 -34.75 1.55 -34.82
C LYS A 138 -34.01 2.44 -33.83
N HIS A 139 -34.03 2.10 -32.56
CA HIS A 139 -33.42 2.90 -31.48
C HIS A 139 -32.14 2.30 -30.92
N LEU A 140 -31.73 1.09 -31.31
CA LEU A 140 -30.55 0.39 -30.82
C LEU A 140 -29.27 1.23 -30.77
N PRO A 141 -28.86 1.94 -31.83
CA PRO A 141 -27.64 2.78 -31.75
C PRO A 141 -27.74 3.91 -30.71
N PHE A 142 -28.96 4.44 -30.53
CA PHE A 142 -29.19 5.47 -29.51
C PHE A 142 -29.15 4.88 -28.10
N VAL A 143 -29.79 3.74 -27.86
CA VAL A 143 -29.74 3.02 -26.59
C VAL A 143 -28.30 2.67 -26.22
N GLN A 144 -27.53 2.14 -27.19
CA GLN A 144 -26.13 1.84 -27.00
C GLN A 144 -25.32 3.09 -26.60
N THR A 145 -25.51 4.19 -27.32
CA THR A 145 -24.82 5.45 -27.03
C THR A 145 -25.19 5.97 -25.64
N LEU A 146 -26.48 5.97 -25.33
CA LEU A 146 -26.99 6.43 -24.03
C LEU A 146 -26.44 5.57 -22.86
N THR A 147 -26.52 4.25 -23.03
CA THR A 147 -25.96 3.30 -22.06
C THR A 147 -24.47 3.52 -21.88
N SER A 148 -23.73 3.67 -22.98
CA SER A 148 -22.28 3.91 -22.92
C SER A 148 -21.96 5.19 -22.17
N ILE A 149 -22.67 6.28 -22.42
CA ILE A 149 -22.48 7.56 -21.73
C ILE A 149 -22.71 7.41 -20.23
N ILE A 150 -23.81 6.77 -19.83
CA ILE A 150 -24.18 6.62 -18.42
C ILE A 150 -23.21 5.68 -17.69
N VAL A 151 -22.93 4.51 -18.27
CA VAL A 151 -22.02 3.53 -17.64
C VAL A 151 -20.61 4.12 -17.48
N VAL A 152 -20.10 4.79 -18.51
CA VAL A 152 -18.78 5.45 -18.42
C VAL A 152 -18.81 6.60 -17.39
N ALA A 153 -19.91 7.36 -17.30
CA ALA A 153 -20.03 8.41 -16.30
C ALA A 153 -20.08 7.83 -14.87
N ILE A 154 -20.78 6.73 -14.63
CA ILE A 154 -20.82 6.03 -13.35
C ILE A 154 -19.43 5.51 -12.99
N GLU A 155 -18.73 4.87 -13.93
CA GLU A 155 -17.37 4.34 -13.70
C GLU A 155 -16.37 5.45 -13.41
N ASN A 156 -16.38 6.54 -14.18
CA ASN A 156 -15.54 7.72 -13.92
C ASN A 156 -15.77 8.32 -12.54
N LYS A 157 -17.02 8.37 -12.09
CA LYS A 157 -17.38 8.86 -10.76
C LYS A 157 -16.87 7.95 -9.66
N LYS A 158 -16.94 6.65 -9.86
CA LYS A 158 -16.38 5.64 -8.94
C LYS A 158 -14.85 5.80 -8.84
N LEU A 159 -14.16 5.87 -9.99
CA LEU A 159 -12.71 6.07 -10.04
C LEU A 159 -12.28 7.40 -9.40
N ALA A 160 -13.03 8.49 -9.61
CA ALA A 160 -12.75 9.77 -8.98
C ALA A 160 -12.89 9.69 -7.44
N LYS A 161 -13.93 9.03 -6.93
CA LYS A 161 -14.12 8.82 -5.49
C LYS A 161 -13.00 7.98 -4.88
N GLU A 162 -12.59 6.91 -5.56
CA GLU A 162 -11.47 6.06 -5.15
C GLU A 162 -10.16 6.84 -5.10
N SER A 163 -9.87 7.63 -6.14
CA SER A 163 -8.68 8.49 -6.21
C SER A 163 -8.63 9.51 -5.07
N ILE A 164 -9.76 10.16 -4.74
CA ILE A 164 -9.84 11.08 -3.61
C ILE A 164 -9.57 10.36 -2.29
N ARG A 165 -10.14 9.16 -2.10
CA ARG A 165 -9.92 8.35 -0.90
C ARG A 165 -8.45 7.94 -0.76
N GLN A 166 -7.82 7.50 -1.85
CA GLN A 166 -6.41 7.13 -1.86
C GLN A 166 -5.51 8.34 -1.56
N ALA A 167 -5.81 9.51 -2.15
CA ALA A 167 -5.08 10.74 -1.87
C ALA A 167 -5.21 11.18 -0.40
N ALA A 168 -6.40 11.08 0.20
CA ALA A 168 -6.60 11.37 1.62
C ALA A 168 -5.80 10.42 2.51
N MET A 169 -5.87 9.09 2.25
CA MET A 169 -5.11 8.09 3.01
C MET A 169 -3.59 8.31 2.88
N ARG A 170 -3.11 8.62 1.68
CA ARG A 170 -1.70 8.95 1.47
C ARG A 170 -1.28 10.16 2.31
N ARG A 171 -2.11 11.20 2.37
CA ARG A 171 -1.82 12.39 3.18
C ARG A 171 -1.75 12.08 4.68
N GLU A 172 -2.64 11.23 5.19
CA GLU A 172 -2.60 10.78 6.59
C GLU A 172 -1.30 10.02 6.91
N LEU A 173 -0.86 9.15 5.99
CA LEU A 173 0.40 8.42 6.14
C LEU A 173 1.63 9.33 6.06
N GLU A 174 1.61 10.37 5.22
CA GLU A 174 2.67 11.39 5.17
C GLU A 174 2.80 12.12 6.51
N LEU A 175 1.67 12.53 7.12
CA LEU A 175 1.67 13.14 8.46
C LEU A 175 2.19 12.18 9.55
N ALA A 176 1.80 10.89 9.49
CA ALA A 176 2.32 9.88 10.40
C ALA A 176 3.84 9.71 10.25
N SER A 177 4.37 9.77 9.03
CA SER A 177 5.82 9.73 8.75
C SER A 177 6.55 10.95 9.34
N GLU A 178 5.98 12.15 9.17
CA GLU A 178 6.54 13.36 9.79
C GLU A 178 6.58 13.23 11.33
N MET A 179 5.53 12.72 11.96
CA MET A 179 5.51 12.48 13.41
C MET A 179 6.49 11.38 13.82
N GLN A 180 6.59 10.29 13.05
CA GLN A 180 7.55 9.23 13.32
C GLN A 180 9.00 9.73 13.26
N SER A 181 9.32 10.60 12.31
CA SER A 181 10.66 11.18 12.18
C SER A 181 11.09 11.98 13.41
N MET A 182 10.15 12.51 14.19
CA MET A 182 10.43 13.23 15.46
C MET A 182 10.82 12.30 16.61
N LEU A 183 10.62 10.97 16.47
CA LEU A 183 11.03 9.99 17.47
C LEU A 183 12.52 9.67 17.42
N PHE A 184 13.16 9.94 16.30
CA PHE A 184 14.59 9.75 16.13
C PHE A 184 15.40 10.90 16.76
N PRO A 185 16.65 10.63 17.18
CA PRO A 185 17.50 11.68 17.76
C PRO A 185 17.79 12.77 16.72
N THR A 186 17.50 14.00 17.08
CA THR A 186 17.73 15.19 16.19
C THR A 186 19.19 15.65 16.17
N LYS A 187 19.96 15.29 17.19
CA LYS A 187 21.38 15.65 17.32
C LYS A 187 22.18 14.41 17.69
N LEU A 188 23.11 14.07 16.86
CA LEU A 188 24.09 13.03 17.07
C LEU A 188 25.46 13.67 17.39
N PRO A 189 26.26 13.10 18.32
CA PRO A 189 27.61 13.61 18.61
C PRO A 189 28.49 13.66 17.36
N HIS A 190 29.18 14.77 17.19
CA HIS A 190 30.21 14.95 16.21
C HIS A 190 31.27 15.89 16.81
N ASP A 191 32.11 15.32 17.64
CA ASP A 191 33.13 16.04 18.43
C ASP A 191 34.45 15.26 18.45
N ASN A 192 35.39 15.67 19.30
CA ASN A 192 36.71 15.05 19.45
C ASN A 192 36.71 13.73 20.22
N LYS A 193 35.56 13.25 20.73
CA LYS A 193 35.41 11.97 21.42
C LYS A 193 34.67 10.97 20.58
N LEU A 194 33.56 11.42 19.96
CA LEU A 194 32.67 10.58 19.17
C LEU A 194 32.27 11.30 17.88
N ASP A 195 32.36 10.59 16.80
CA ASP A 195 31.72 10.97 15.53
C ASP A 195 30.63 9.96 15.21
N THR A 196 29.39 10.43 15.10
CA THR A 196 28.24 9.57 14.89
C THR A 196 27.38 10.07 13.75
N ALA A 197 26.85 9.14 12.96
CA ALA A 197 25.91 9.44 11.89
C ALA A 197 24.85 8.35 11.79
N ALA A 198 23.67 8.72 11.32
CA ALA A 198 22.61 7.78 11.07
C ALA A 198 21.94 8.06 9.72
N PHE A 199 21.35 7.03 9.15
CA PHE A 199 20.50 7.09 7.98
C PHE A 199 19.29 6.18 8.19
N TYR A 200 18.12 6.65 7.78
CA TYR A 200 16.87 5.88 7.84
C TYR A 200 16.10 6.07 6.56
N LEU A 201 15.65 4.97 5.97
CA LEU A 201 14.80 4.93 4.79
C LEU A 201 13.70 3.91 5.00
N PRO A 202 12.46 4.33 5.26
CA PRO A 202 11.36 3.41 5.38
C PRO A 202 10.98 2.83 4.00
N HIS A 203 10.62 1.55 3.96
CA HIS A 203 10.12 0.87 2.76
C HIS A 203 8.78 1.45 2.29
N GLN A 204 7.90 1.81 3.23
CA GLN A 204 6.65 2.51 2.97
C GLN A 204 6.73 3.95 3.51
N GLN A 205 5.59 4.60 3.74
CA GLN A 205 5.57 5.94 4.34
C GLN A 205 6.05 5.93 5.80
N VAL A 206 5.80 4.84 6.53
CA VAL A 206 6.23 4.61 7.90
C VAL A 206 6.84 3.23 8.02
N GLY A 207 7.80 3.04 8.93
CA GLY A 207 8.55 1.80 9.06
C GLY A 207 8.68 1.29 10.50
N GLY A 208 9.22 0.06 10.63
CA GLY A 208 9.47 -0.63 11.89
C GLY A 208 10.84 -0.40 12.48
N ASP A 209 11.81 -0.02 11.66
CA ASP A 209 13.19 0.19 12.10
C ASP A 209 13.33 1.40 13.00
N TYR A 210 14.26 1.29 13.92
CA TYR A 210 14.55 2.34 14.87
C TYR A 210 16.04 2.39 15.21
N TYR A 211 16.57 3.57 15.41
CA TYR A 211 17.88 3.81 16.05
C TYR A 211 17.76 4.92 17.07
N ASP A 212 18.61 4.86 18.10
CA ASP A 212 18.70 5.91 19.11
C ASP A 212 20.12 6.11 19.62
N PHE A 213 20.38 7.31 20.12
CA PHE A 213 21.58 7.69 20.85
C PHE A 213 21.21 8.55 22.05
N MET A 214 21.75 8.22 23.21
CA MET A 214 21.45 8.92 24.46
C MET A 214 22.74 9.10 25.29
N TRP A 215 22.95 10.30 25.82
CA TRP A 215 23.88 10.50 26.90
C TRP A 215 23.26 10.07 28.23
N LEU A 216 23.86 9.12 28.93
CA LEU A 216 23.44 8.68 30.27
C LEU A 216 24.02 9.58 31.36
N ASN A 217 25.24 10.06 31.14
CA ASN A 217 25.94 11.05 31.93
C ASN A 217 27.11 11.63 31.11
N GLU A 218 27.97 12.47 31.73
CA GLU A 218 29.11 13.11 31.05
C GLU A 218 30.15 12.14 30.48
N ASN A 219 30.19 10.89 30.98
CA ASN A 219 31.21 9.89 30.67
C ASN A 219 30.61 8.62 30.04
N GLU A 220 29.32 8.54 29.87
CA GLU A 220 28.68 7.33 29.38
C GLU A 220 27.55 7.65 28.43
N CYS A 221 27.54 6.99 27.29
CA CYS A 221 26.46 7.06 26.32
C CYS A 221 25.89 5.67 26.04
N ALA A 222 24.67 5.65 25.48
CA ALA A 222 24.02 4.46 25.01
C ALA A 222 23.51 4.67 23.60
N PHE A 223 23.50 3.61 22.82
CA PHE A 223 22.91 3.60 21.49
C PHE A 223 22.30 2.25 21.16
N CYS A 224 21.35 2.26 20.25
CA CYS A 224 20.69 1.04 19.81
C CYS A 224 20.27 1.12 18.34
N VAL A 225 20.08 -0.06 17.75
CA VAL A 225 19.33 -0.25 16.51
C VAL A 225 18.37 -1.41 16.73
N ALA A 226 17.14 -1.25 16.27
CA ALA A 226 16.08 -2.24 16.41
C ALA A 226 15.28 -2.34 15.11
N ASP A 227 14.70 -3.52 14.89
CA ASP A 227 13.79 -3.78 13.80
C ASP A 227 12.56 -4.53 14.31
N VAL A 228 11.39 -4.03 13.97
CA VAL A 228 10.09 -4.59 14.34
C VAL A 228 9.59 -5.51 13.23
N SER A 229 9.33 -6.77 13.55
CA SER A 229 8.82 -7.75 12.61
C SER A 229 7.56 -7.29 11.86
N GLY A 230 7.58 -7.40 10.52
CA GLY A 230 6.51 -6.94 9.63
C GLY A 230 6.64 -5.45 9.29
N LYS A 231 5.71 -4.92 8.49
CA LYS A 231 5.87 -3.61 7.82
C LYS A 231 4.68 -2.69 8.04
N GLY A 232 4.86 -1.42 7.67
CA GLY A 232 3.80 -0.42 7.65
C GLY A 232 3.33 0.05 9.02
N VAL A 233 2.09 0.51 9.11
CA VAL A 233 1.54 1.22 10.28
C VAL A 233 1.63 0.41 11.57
N ALA A 234 1.38 -0.90 11.51
CA ALA A 234 1.41 -1.75 12.71
C ALA A 234 2.83 -1.89 13.28
N ALA A 235 3.86 -2.00 12.43
CA ALA A 235 5.26 -2.00 12.85
C ALA A 235 5.66 -0.63 13.40
N ALA A 236 5.29 0.46 12.75
CA ALA A 236 5.55 1.83 13.18
C ALA A 236 4.95 2.16 14.56
N LEU A 237 3.74 1.70 14.85
CA LEU A 237 3.10 1.87 16.16
C LEU A 237 3.83 1.09 17.26
N LEU A 238 4.22 -0.16 16.99
CA LEU A 238 4.98 -0.95 17.96
C LEU A 238 6.37 -0.35 18.19
N MET A 239 7.03 0.14 17.13
CA MET A 239 8.29 0.87 17.22
C MET A 239 8.18 2.11 18.12
N SER A 240 7.12 2.92 17.93
CA SER A 240 6.89 4.12 18.74
C SER A 240 6.67 3.79 20.23
N ASN A 241 5.91 2.72 20.49
CA ASN A 241 5.73 2.20 21.86
C ASN A 241 7.05 1.69 22.47
N PHE A 242 7.82 0.95 21.67
CA PHE A 242 9.15 0.46 22.06
C PHE A 242 10.08 1.62 22.40
N GLN A 243 10.20 2.64 21.55
CA GLN A 243 11.01 3.84 21.76
C GLN A 243 10.70 4.53 23.09
N ALA A 244 9.41 4.75 23.39
CA ALA A 244 8.98 5.39 24.63
C ALA A 244 9.38 4.57 25.87
N ASN A 245 9.16 3.25 25.83
CA ASN A 245 9.55 2.35 26.91
C ASN A 245 11.06 2.29 27.08
N LEU A 246 11.82 2.21 25.99
CA LEU A 246 13.28 2.18 26.01
C LEU A 246 13.85 3.42 26.73
N ARG A 247 13.42 4.62 26.35
CA ARG A 247 13.90 5.88 26.92
C ARG A 247 13.56 6.02 28.41
N ILE A 248 12.36 5.55 28.82
CA ILE A 248 11.98 5.55 30.24
C ILE A 248 12.86 4.59 31.03
N LEU A 249 13.03 3.36 30.56
CA LEU A 249 13.77 2.31 31.26
C LEU A 249 15.25 2.62 31.35
N PHE A 250 15.87 3.27 30.39
CA PHE A 250 17.27 3.70 30.48
C PHE A 250 17.54 4.63 31.65
N ASN A 251 16.58 5.45 32.04
CA ASN A 251 16.73 6.37 33.19
C ASN A 251 16.64 5.66 34.56
N HIS A 252 16.10 4.43 34.58
CA HIS A 252 15.84 3.72 35.84
C HIS A 252 16.63 2.42 35.97
N THR A 253 17.26 1.91 34.90
CA THR A 253 17.91 0.59 34.90
C THR A 253 19.41 0.73 34.64
N THR A 254 20.23 0.13 35.50
CA THR A 254 21.70 0.19 35.40
C THR A 254 22.28 -0.93 34.53
N SER A 255 21.63 -2.10 34.47
CA SER A 255 22.07 -3.29 33.74
C SER A 255 21.33 -3.43 32.40
N LEU A 256 22.08 -3.73 31.32
CA LEU A 256 21.46 -4.03 30.03
C LEU A 256 20.64 -5.32 30.07
N THR A 257 21.06 -6.30 30.88
CA THR A 257 20.29 -7.55 31.07
C THR A 257 18.91 -7.29 31.64
N GLU A 258 18.81 -6.43 32.66
CA GLU A 258 17.53 -6.06 33.26
C GLU A 258 16.67 -5.24 32.30
N LEU A 259 17.28 -4.26 31.63
CA LEU A 259 16.62 -3.45 30.59
C LEU A 259 15.97 -4.31 29.50
N VAL A 260 16.72 -5.27 28.94
CA VAL A 260 16.24 -6.17 27.89
C VAL A 260 15.12 -7.06 28.41
N ARG A 261 15.18 -7.52 29.67
CA ARG A 261 14.09 -8.32 30.27
C ARG A 261 12.80 -7.51 30.42
N GLU A 262 12.90 -6.28 30.90
CA GLU A 262 11.75 -5.41 31.05
C GLU A 262 11.17 -4.99 29.70
N LEU A 263 12.01 -4.68 28.72
CA LEU A 263 11.57 -4.40 27.35
C LEU A 263 10.83 -5.61 26.74
N ASN A 264 11.32 -6.84 26.95
CA ASN A 264 10.63 -8.03 26.50
C ASN A 264 9.20 -8.10 27.07
N THR A 265 9.05 -7.87 28.37
CA THR A 265 7.74 -7.86 29.04
C THR A 265 6.81 -6.80 28.43
N LYS A 266 7.33 -5.60 28.09
CA LYS A 266 6.54 -4.54 27.47
C LYS A 266 6.15 -4.87 26.03
N VAL A 267 7.07 -5.46 25.25
CA VAL A 267 6.79 -5.89 23.87
C VAL A 267 5.75 -7.01 23.88
N MET A 268 5.87 -8.02 24.74
CA MET A 268 4.89 -9.09 24.89
C MET A 268 3.50 -8.54 25.23
N ALA A 269 3.41 -7.60 26.17
CA ALA A 269 2.13 -6.98 26.55
C ALA A 269 1.50 -6.19 25.40
N SER A 270 2.30 -5.54 24.56
CA SER A 270 1.82 -4.71 23.44
C SER A 270 1.50 -5.53 22.20
N ALA A 271 2.34 -6.50 21.85
CA ALA A 271 2.24 -7.29 20.62
C ALA A 271 1.49 -8.62 20.80
N LYS A 272 1.22 -9.07 22.02
CA LYS A 272 0.54 -10.33 22.36
C LYS A 272 1.13 -11.57 21.66
N GLY A 273 2.43 -11.56 21.38
CA GLY A 273 3.15 -12.61 20.67
C GLY A 273 2.96 -12.64 19.15
N GLU A 274 2.20 -11.69 18.57
CA GLU A 274 2.01 -11.62 17.11
C GLU A 274 3.20 -10.95 16.39
N LYS A 275 3.97 -10.13 17.11
CA LYS A 275 5.14 -9.42 16.60
C LYS A 275 6.29 -9.47 17.60
N PHE A 276 7.50 -9.43 17.08
CA PHE A 276 8.73 -9.38 17.85
C PHE A 276 9.60 -8.21 17.38
N ILE A 277 10.61 -7.90 18.17
CA ILE A 277 11.60 -6.86 17.86
C ILE A 277 12.98 -7.48 17.96
N THR A 278 13.79 -7.32 16.93
CA THR A 278 15.23 -7.56 17.01
C THR A 278 15.90 -6.30 17.53
N LEU A 279 16.87 -6.43 18.44
CA LEU A 279 17.48 -5.28 19.09
C LEU A 279 18.98 -5.48 19.28
N PHE A 280 19.78 -4.54 18.81
CA PHE A 280 21.13 -4.33 19.32
C PHE A 280 21.14 -3.11 20.22
N ILE A 281 21.69 -3.25 21.44
CA ILE A 281 21.77 -2.17 22.40
C ILE A 281 23.11 -2.19 23.10
N ALA A 282 23.73 -1.02 23.24
CA ALA A 282 25.06 -0.88 23.84
C ALA A 282 25.17 0.34 24.74
N LYS A 283 26.03 0.24 25.77
CA LYS A 283 26.55 1.33 26.59
C LYS A 283 28.04 1.45 26.35
N TYR A 284 28.51 2.65 26.15
CA TYR A 284 29.93 2.94 26.02
C TYR A 284 30.37 3.91 27.11
N ASN A 285 31.39 3.51 27.87
CA ASN A 285 32.01 4.35 28.89
C ASN A 285 33.30 4.97 28.33
N LEU A 286 33.32 6.28 28.25
CA LEU A 286 34.41 7.06 27.66
C LEU A 286 35.68 7.08 28.52
N VAL A 287 35.58 6.81 29.83
CA VAL A 287 36.72 6.82 30.76
C VAL A 287 37.42 5.47 30.77
N THR A 288 36.63 4.39 30.84
CA THR A 288 37.17 3.02 30.86
C THR A 288 37.37 2.44 29.46
N HIS A 289 36.91 3.14 28.40
CA HIS A 289 36.89 2.67 27.02
C HIS A 289 36.24 1.29 26.88
N THR A 290 35.20 1.04 27.66
CA THR A 290 34.49 -0.25 27.66
C THR A 290 33.14 -0.12 26.98
N LEU A 291 32.90 -0.97 26.00
CA LEU A 291 31.61 -1.17 25.37
C LEU A 291 30.95 -2.41 25.99
N THR A 292 29.81 -2.22 26.62
CA THR A 292 28.95 -3.31 27.09
C THR A 292 27.69 -3.36 26.17
N TYR A 293 27.33 -4.53 25.68
CA TYR A 293 26.23 -4.64 24.75
C TYR A 293 25.41 -5.94 24.91
N VAL A 294 24.19 -5.92 24.41
CA VAL A 294 23.34 -7.10 24.20
C VAL A 294 22.82 -7.08 22.78
N ASN A 295 22.97 -8.21 22.08
CA ASN A 295 22.35 -8.43 20.78
C ASN A 295 21.17 -9.39 20.94
N ALA A 296 19.95 -8.88 20.87
CA ALA A 296 18.71 -9.64 20.94
C ALA A 296 18.26 -10.04 19.52
N ALA A 297 18.92 -11.04 18.95
CA ALA A 297 18.66 -11.58 17.60
C ALA A 297 18.69 -10.55 16.46
N HIS A 298 19.37 -9.43 16.63
CA HIS A 298 19.54 -8.40 15.60
C HIS A 298 20.74 -8.71 14.71
N ASN A 299 20.78 -8.15 13.50
CA ASN A 299 21.94 -8.21 12.61
C ASN A 299 23.18 -7.74 13.35
N PRO A 300 24.22 -8.59 13.48
CA PRO A 300 25.33 -8.27 14.35
C PRO A 300 26.12 -7.04 13.85
N PRO A 301 26.20 -5.95 14.62
CA PRO A 301 27.01 -4.80 14.25
C PRO A 301 28.45 -5.17 13.97
N LEU A 302 29.05 -4.45 13.04
CA LEU A 302 30.46 -4.59 12.67
C LEU A 302 31.31 -3.64 13.51
N LEU A 303 32.32 -4.18 14.15
CA LEU A 303 33.33 -3.45 14.92
C LEU A 303 34.66 -3.51 14.17
N ALA A 304 35.06 -2.37 13.60
CA ALA A 304 36.28 -2.21 12.82
C ALA A 304 37.35 -1.47 13.63
N THR A 305 38.51 -2.11 13.79
CA THR A 305 39.67 -1.54 14.47
C THR A 305 40.91 -1.81 13.61
N GLY A 306 41.48 -0.76 13.01
CA GLY A 306 42.51 -0.91 12.02
C GLY A 306 42.04 -1.78 10.82
N ASN A 307 42.77 -2.84 10.52
CA ASN A 307 42.44 -3.78 9.45
C ASN A 307 41.53 -4.94 9.89
N SER A 308 41.16 -5.02 11.17
CA SER A 308 40.34 -6.10 11.72
C SER A 308 38.89 -5.69 11.81
N ILE A 309 37.99 -6.56 11.34
CA ILE A 309 36.57 -6.38 11.53
C ILE A 309 36.00 -7.62 12.26
N SER A 310 35.33 -7.38 13.36
CA SER A 310 34.61 -8.39 14.14
C SER A 310 33.13 -8.06 14.23
N SER A 311 32.32 -9.02 14.66
CA SER A 311 30.88 -8.86 14.79
C SER A 311 30.45 -8.98 16.24
N LEU A 312 29.54 -8.10 16.68
CA LEU A 312 29.01 -8.07 18.05
C LEU A 312 27.78 -8.98 18.17
N LYS A 313 27.97 -10.25 18.53
CA LYS A 313 26.94 -11.30 18.46
C LYS A 313 26.38 -11.75 19.82
N ILE A 314 27.04 -11.38 20.94
CA ILE A 314 26.66 -11.88 22.27
C ILE A 314 25.35 -11.24 22.72
N GLY A 315 24.42 -12.05 23.21
CA GLY A 315 23.13 -11.54 23.66
C GLY A 315 22.11 -12.63 23.95
N CYS A 316 20.92 -12.50 23.38
CA CYS A 316 19.76 -13.38 23.59
C CYS A 316 18.84 -13.45 22.35
N THR A 317 17.68 -14.07 22.50
CA THR A 317 16.60 -14.08 21.51
C THR A 317 15.97 -12.70 21.36
N GLY A 318 15.25 -12.45 20.26
CA GLY A 318 14.50 -11.21 20.03
C GLY A 318 13.41 -10.97 21.08
N LEU A 319 13.10 -9.70 21.29
CA LEU A 319 12.06 -9.27 22.22
C LEU A 319 10.68 -9.64 21.70
N GLY A 320 9.83 -10.19 22.54
CA GLY A 320 8.48 -10.59 22.14
C GLY A 320 8.39 -11.97 21.46
N MET A 321 9.52 -12.69 21.31
CA MET A 321 9.51 -14.06 20.79
C MET A 321 9.08 -15.10 21.83
N PHE A 322 9.35 -14.83 23.09
CA PHE A 322 9.03 -15.70 24.21
C PHE A 322 8.52 -14.87 25.39
N ASP A 323 7.62 -15.43 26.20
CA ASP A 323 7.08 -14.77 27.39
C ASP A 323 8.20 -14.33 28.33
N GLU A 324 9.23 -15.16 28.49
CA GLU A 324 10.39 -14.88 29.31
C GLU A 324 11.69 -15.24 28.59
N ILE A 325 12.66 -14.32 28.59
CA ILE A 325 14.02 -14.59 28.12
C ILE A 325 14.86 -15.11 29.28
N THR A 326 15.08 -16.42 29.31
CA THR A 326 15.76 -17.10 30.43
C THR A 326 17.26 -16.81 30.51
N LYS A 327 17.92 -16.58 29.38
CA LYS A 327 19.37 -16.35 29.30
C LYS A 327 19.66 -15.10 28.48
N ILE A 328 20.12 -14.05 29.15
CA ILE A 328 20.61 -12.83 28.51
C ILE A 328 22.12 -12.74 28.89
N LYS A 329 22.96 -12.62 27.87
CA LYS A 329 24.40 -12.44 28.05
C LYS A 329 24.82 -11.06 27.60
N GLU A 330 25.60 -10.38 28.40
CA GLU A 330 26.26 -9.14 28.01
C GLU A 330 27.61 -9.45 27.36
N GLY A 331 27.86 -8.85 26.20
CA GLY A 331 29.18 -8.80 25.59
C GLY A 331 29.93 -7.58 26.12
N ILE A 332 31.20 -7.77 26.43
CA ILE A 332 32.08 -6.69 26.92
C ILE A 332 33.29 -6.63 26.00
N VAL A 333 33.59 -5.45 25.47
CA VAL A 333 34.73 -5.22 24.57
C VAL A 333 35.45 -3.95 24.99
N ASN A 334 36.77 -4.05 25.14
CA ASN A 334 37.60 -2.87 25.30
C ASN A 334 37.84 -2.21 23.94
N ILE A 335 37.43 -0.96 23.82
CA ILE A 335 37.54 -0.17 22.62
C ILE A 335 38.85 0.60 22.62
N THR A 336 39.57 0.53 21.53
CA THR A 336 40.75 1.38 21.32
C THR A 336 40.37 2.60 20.45
N PRO A 337 41.05 3.76 20.65
CA PRO A 337 40.85 4.90 19.74
C PRO A 337 41.03 4.53 18.27
N GLY A 338 40.22 5.12 17.40
CA GLY A 338 40.16 4.79 15.98
C GLY A 338 39.29 3.59 15.67
N THR A 339 38.42 3.18 16.58
CA THR A 339 37.43 2.10 16.33
C THR A 339 36.14 2.66 15.77
N THR A 340 35.62 2.00 14.73
CA THR A 340 34.32 2.28 14.12
C THR A 340 33.34 1.15 14.38
N ILE A 341 32.13 1.47 14.80
CA ILE A 341 31.02 0.52 14.98
C ILE A 341 29.95 0.89 13.96
N VAL A 342 29.51 -0.09 13.16
CA VAL A 342 28.44 0.07 12.17
C VAL A 342 27.30 -0.88 12.49
N CYS A 343 26.17 -0.31 12.89
CA CYS A 343 24.91 -1.02 13.15
C CYS A 343 23.99 -0.84 11.93
N TYR A 344 23.29 -1.88 11.54
CA TYR A 344 22.44 -1.89 10.34
C TYR A 344 21.30 -2.89 10.47
N THR A 345 20.20 -2.64 9.79
CA THR A 345 19.07 -3.56 9.68
C THR A 345 19.22 -4.48 8.44
N ASP A 346 18.42 -5.54 8.39
CA ASP A 346 18.49 -6.56 7.36
C ASP A 346 18.18 -6.01 5.95
N GLY A 347 17.27 -5.03 5.83
CA GLY A 347 16.96 -4.38 4.56
C GLY A 347 18.16 -3.77 3.83
N LEU A 348 19.29 -3.56 4.55
CA LEU A 348 20.55 -3.13 3.94
C LEU A 348 21.30 -4.27 3.25
N VAL A 349 21.43 -5.41 3.91
CA VAL A 349 22.26 -6.54 3.47
C VAL A 349 21.47 -7.58 2.66
N GLU A 350 20.17 -7.65 2.82
CA GLU A 350 19.26 -8.52 2.07
C GLU A 350 18.70 -7.84 0.80
N LEU A 351 19.20 -6.66 0.46
CA LEU A 351 18.82 -5.97 -0.76
C LEU A 351 19.37 -6.70 -1.99
N GLU A 352 18.46 -7.14 -2.85
CA GLU A 352 18.81 -7.86 -4.08
C GLU A 352 19.11 -6.93 -5.26
N ASN A 353 20.00 -7.38 -6.13
CA ASN A 353 20.20 -6.82 -7.48
C ASN A 353 19.25 -7.48 -8.51
N ASP A 354 19.35 -7.07 -9.78
CA ASP A 354 18.53 -7.63 -10.87
C ASP A 354 18.77 -9.14 -11.12
N ASN A 355 19.87 -9.70 -10.63
CA ASN A 355 20.21 -11.12 -10.70
C ASN A 355 19.70 -11.93 -9.48
N ALA A 356 18.96 -11.30 -8.56
CA ALA A 356 18.53 -11.88 -7.27
C ALA A 356 19.71 -12.30 -6.37
N GLU A 357 20.78 -11.51 -6.37
CA GLU A 357 21.91 -11.67 -5.47
C GLU A 357 21.82 -10.62 -4.37
N ASP A 358 21.99 -11.02 -3.09
CA ASP A 358 22.01 -10.11 -1.96
C ASP A 358 23.26 -9.23 -1.96
N PHE A 359 23.12 -7.98 -1.48
CA PHE A 359 24.25 -7.09 -1.25
C PHE A 359 25.27 -7.71 -0.29
N GLY A 360 24.78 -8.32 0.76
CA GLY A 360 25.51 -9.14 1.70
C GLY A 360 26.40 -8.39 2.67
N MET A 361 26.72 -9.07 3.78
CA MET A 361 27.55 -8.50 4.84
C MET A 361 29.02 -8.31 4.39
N GLU A 362 29.52 -9.13 3.47
CA GLU A 362 30.92 -9.04 3.03
C GLU A 362 31.16 -7.75 2.23
N SER A 363 30.22 -7.33 1.39
CA SER A 363 30.28 -6.05 0.68
C SER A 363 30.34 -4.86 1.64
N LEU A 364 29.53 -4.90 2.70
CA LEU A 364 29.56 -3.88 3.75
C LEU A 364 30.90 -3.84 4.49
N LYS A 365 31.47 -5.00 4.83
CA LYS A 365 32.81 -5.09 5.44
C LYS A 365 33.89 -4.52 4.55
N GLU A 366 33.86 -4.80 3.26
CA GLU A 366 34.83 -4.26 2.30
C GLU A 366 34.78 -2.73 2.23
N ILE A 367 33.59 -2.15 2.20
CA ILE A 367 33.41 -0.69 2.19
C ILE A 367 34.02 -0.08 3.46
N ILE A 368 33.72 -0.62 4.64
CA ILE A 368 34.25 -0.11 5.91
C ILE A 368 35.77 -0.23 5.95
N LYS A 369 36.30 -1.38 5.56
CA LYS A 369 37.75 -1.67 5.58
C LYS A 369 38.56 -0.77 4.64
N ASN A 370 38.01 -0.46 3.47
CA ASN A 370 38.70 0.33 2.45
C ASN A 370 38.59 1.85 2.71
N ASN A 371 37.77 2.28 3.65
CA ASN A 371 37.51 3.70 3.90
C ASN A 371 37.63 4.10 5.39
N PRO A 372 38.71 3.72 6.09
CA PRO A 372 38.86 3.97 7.55
C PRO A 372 39.05 5.44 7.90
N HIS A 373 39.32 6.30 6.92
CA HIS A 373 39.58 7.74 7.09
C HIS A 373 38.33 8.62 6.93
N LEU A 374 37.20 8.04 6.53
CA LEU A 374 35.96 8.79 6.34
C LEU A 374 35.32 9.11 7.69
N ASP A 375 34.76 10.32 7.80
CA ASP A 375 33.81 10.60 8.88
C ASP A 375 32.55 9.76 8.72
N MET A 376 31.77 9.60 9.80
CA MET A 376 30.64 8.69 9.80
C MET A 376 29.54 9.11 8.82
N LYS A 377 29.36 10.40 8.61
CA LYS A 377 28.38 10.91 7.64
C LYS A 377 28.79 10.56 6.21
N SER A 378 30.06 10.72 5.87
CA SER A 378 30.63 10.36 4.56
C SER A 378 30.62 8.85 4.34
N LEU A 379 30.91 8.05 5.37
CA LEU A 379 30.86 6.60 5.31
C LEU A 379 29.41 6.11 5.05
N ASN A 380 28.45 6.61 5.83
CA ASN A 380 27.04 6.24 5.63
C ASN A 380 26.55 6.65 4.23
N LYS A 381 26.95 7.81 3.74
CA LYS A 381 26.63 8.26 2.38
C LYS A 381 27.21 7.31 1.32
N LEU A 382 28.47 6.92 1.47
CA LEU A 382 29.12 5.99 0.52
C LEU A 382 28.43 4.62 0.51
N ILE A 383 28.06 4.09 1.69
CA ILE A 383 27.32 2.84 1.82
C ILE A 383 26.00 2.95 1.04
N MET A 384 25.23 4.03 1.25
CA MET A 384 23.94 4.22 0.59
C MET A 384 24.06 4.42 -0.93
N GLU A 385 25.06 5.16 -1.40
CA GLU A 385 25.34 5.33 -2.85
C GLU A 385 25.71 4.00 -3.50
N THR A 386 26.48 3.16 -2.79
CA THR A 386 26.86 1.82 -3.27
C THR A 386 25.61 0.92 -3.38
N ILE A 387 24.73 0.94 -2.37
CA ILE A 387 23.48 0.18 -2.38
C ILE A 387 22.56 0.63 -3.51
N ILE A 388 22.40 1.95 -3.72
CA ILE A 388 21.57 2.50 -4.81
C ILE A 388 22.08 2.00 -6.16
N THR A 389 23.40 1.95 -6.33
CA THR A 389 24.03 1.45 -7.55
C THR A 389 23.84 -0.07 -7.69
N TYR A 390 23.99 -0.82 -6.60
CA TYR A 390 23.88 -2.28 -6.57
C TYR A 390 22.48 -2.78 -6.89
N LYS A 391 21.44 -2.15 -6.32
CA LYS A 391 20.06 -2.58 -6.50
C LYS A 391 19.51 -2.38 -7.93
N GLN A 392 20.15 -1.52 -8.72
CA GLN A 392 19.73 -1.21 -10.10
C GLN A 392 18.24 -0.82 -10.18
N SER A 393 17.41 -1.61 -10.89
CA SER A 393 15.98 -1.35 -11.07
C SER A 393 15.09 -1.89 -9.93
N LYS A 394 15.62 -2.74 -9.06
CA LYS A 394 14.86 -3.36 -7.96
C LYS A 394 14.34 -2.32 -6.96
N PRO A 395 13.11 -2.46 -6.46
CA PRO A 395 12.64 -1.64 -5.36
C PRO A 395 13.34 -2.03 -4.06
N TYR A 396 13.30 -1.16 -3.07
CA TYR A 396 13.63 -1.55 -1.69
C TYR A 396 12.56 -2.53 -1.21
N ILE A 397 12.99 -3.59 -0.54
CA ILE A 397 12.10 -4.65 -0.05
C ILE A 397 11.78 -4.49 1.43
N ASP A 398 12.63 -3.78 2.19
CA ASP A 398 12.46 -3.51 3.62
C ASP A 398 12.92 -2.13 4.02
N ASP A 399 12.64 -1.75 5.28
CA ASP A 399 13.19 -0.57 5.92
C ASP A 399 14.72 -0.68 5.98
N ILE A 400 15.43 0.44 5.89
CA ILE A 400 16.89 0.49 6.03
C ILE A 400 17.22 1.48 7.14
N ALA A 401 17.80 0.99 8.22
CA ALA A 401 18.44 1.81 9.23
C ALA A 401 19.96 1.52 9.27
N LEU A 402 20.74 2.58 9.29
CA LEU A 402 22.19 2.54 9.39
C LEU A 402 22.63 3.55 10.47
N PHE A 403 23.33 3.07 11.48
CA PHE A 403 23.86 3.90 12.54
C PHE A 403 25.33 3.59 12.77
N SER A 404 26.18 4.59 12.60
CA SER A 404 27.62 4.46 12.68
C SER A 404 28.20 5.34 13.79
N VAL A 405 29.17 4.80 14.51
CA VAL A 405 29.88 5.47 15.61
C VAL A 405 31.37 5.27 15.39
N HIS A 406 32.13 6.35 15.35
CA HIS A 406 33.60 6.33 15.42
C HIS A 406 34.08 6.90 16.76
N ILE A 407 35.00 6.23 17.40
CA ILE A 407 35.56 6.58 18.72
C ILE A 407 37.01 7.06 18.50
N HIS A 408 37.22 8.35 18.78
CA HIS A 408 38.51 9.01 18.57
C HIS A 408 39.57 8.66 19.60
#